data_23d32e93b0dd43948977fb012cd9adf0
#
_entry.id   23d32e93b0dd43948977fb012cd9adf0
#
_cell.length_a   1.000
_cell.length_b   1.000
_cell.length_c   1.000
_cell.angle_alpha   90.00
_cell.angle_beta   90.00
_cell.angle_gamma   90.00
#
_symmetry.space_group_name_H-M   'P 1'
#
loop_
_entity.id
_entity.type
_entity.pdbx_description
1 polymer ?
#
loop_
_entity_poly.entity_id
_entity_poly.type
_entity_poly.pdbx_seq_one_letter_code
_entity_poly.pdbx_strand_id
1 'polypeptide(L)'
;MQSEDLPQTSVVRASTRENAITAERLERDYGITAASVAAGLRSHLKGWVCNDSEAIVGFAIGDVSNGEVQVVAVLPDFEAMGIGRELLTRVQAWLFSMGHRSIWLLANPDPTTRAYGFYRRLGWKATGSVKGEDEVLTLQSGTE
;
A
#
# COMPACT_ATOMS: atom_id res chain seq x y z
N MET A 1 -8.55 -1.93 9.79
CA MET A 1 -7.83 -3.21 9.68
C MET A 1 -7.36 -3.63 11.04
N GLN A 2 -7.59 -4.89 11.38
CA GLN A 2 -7.23 -5.47 12.66
C GLN A 2 -6.24 -6.61 12.43
N SER A 3 -5.56 -7.07 13.50
CA SER A 3 -4.59 -8.15 13.38
C SER A 3 -5.22 -9.46 12.91
N GLU A 4 -6.49 -9.71 13.25
CA GLU A 4 -7.19 -10.91 12.77
C GLU A 4 -7.46 -10.89 11.26
N ASP A 5 -7.30 -9.75 10.61
CA ASP A 5 -7.45 -9.65 9.15
C ASP A 5 -6.18 -10.11 8.41
N LEU A 6 -5.05 -10.24 9.11
CA LEU A 6 -3.76 -10.50 8.46
C LEU A 6 -3.71 -11.77 7.63
N PRO A 7 -4.32 -12.91 8.03
CA PRO A 7 -4.32 -14.08 7.14
C PRO A 7 -4.97 -13.80 5.80
N GLN A 8 -6.07 -13.06 5.77
CA GLN A 8 -6.75 -12.73 4.52
C GLN A 8 -5.98 -11.69 3.72
N THR A 9 -5.41 -10.66 4.36
CA THR A 9 -4.63 -9.65 3.63
C THR A 9 -3.37 -10.25 3.03
N SER A 10 -2.76 -11.24 3.68
CA SER A 10 -1.63 -11.97 3.11
C SER A 10 -2.03 -12.70 1.82
N VAL A 11 -3.22 -13.31 1.79
CA VAL A 11 -3.73 -13.95 0.59
C VAL A 11 -3.95 -12.92 -0.53
N VAL A 12 -4.56 -11.78 -0.21
CA VAL A 12 -4.76 -10.72 -1.20
C VAL A 12 -3.42 -10.28 -1.78
N ARG A 13 -2.42 -10.03 -0.90
CA ARG A 13 -1.11 -9.56 -1.33
C ARG A 13 -0.40 -10.54 -2.25
N ALA A 14 -0.54 -11.83 -1.97
CA ALA A 14 0.08 -12.89 -2.77
C ALA A 14 -0.66 -13.15 -4.09
N SER A 15 -1.88 -12.63 -4.24
CA SER A 15 -2.76 -12.94 -5.35
C SER A 15 -2.97 -11.76 -6.31
N THR A 16 -2.24 -10.65 -6.12
CA THR A 16 -2.36 -9.50 -7.02
C THR A 16 -1.86 -9.84 -8.41
N ARG A 17 -2.34 -9.09 -9.41
CA ARG A 17 -1.95 -9.31 -10.81
C ARG A 17 -0.46 -9.07 -11.04
N GLU A 18 0.09 -8.05 -10.39
CA GLU A 18 1.48 -7.63 -10.54
C GLU A 18 2.09 -7.53 -9.15
N ASN A 19 3.39 -7.78 -9.03
CA ASN A 19 4.13 -7.64 -7.78
C ASN A 19 3.55 -8.48 -6.64
N ALA A 20 2.96 -9.64 -6.98
CA ALA A 20 2.46 -10.56 -5.96
C ALA A 20 3.63 -11.02 -5.08
N ILE A 21 3.39 -11.01 -3.76
CA ILE A 21 4.43 -11.40 -2.82
C ILE A 21 3.82 -12.30 -1.74
N THR A 22 4.43 -13.46 -1.53
CA THR A 22 3.99 -14.41 -0.52
C THR A 22 4.49 -13.99 0.86
N ALA A 23 3.88 -14.53 1.91
CA ALA A 23 4.30 -14.25 3.28
C ALA A 23 5.76 -14.67 3.51
N GLU A 24 6.16 -15.82 2.97
CA GLU A 24 7.54 -16.30 3.11
C GLU A 24 8.54 -15.36 2.43
N ARG A 25 8.21 -14.88 1.24
CA ARG A 25 9.07 -13.95 0.52
C ARG A 25 9.14 -12.60 1.21
N LEU A 26 8.02 -12.14 1.77
CA LEU A 26 7.96 -10.88 2.49
C LEU A 26 8.88 -10.90 3.71
N GLU A 27 8.88 -12.02 4.44
CA GLU A 27 9.77 -12.19 5.57
C GLU A 27 11.22 -12.29 5.12
N ARG A 28 11.51 -13.13 4.12
CA ARG A 28 12.88 -13.38 3.66
C ARG A 28 13.54 -12.13 3.09
N ASP A 29 12.83 -11.39 2.24
CA ASP A 29 13.41 -10.28 1.47
C ASP A 29 13.28 -8.94 2.16
N TYR A 30 12.27 -8.77 3.02
CA TYR A 30 11.96 -7.47 3.64
C TYR A 30 11.92 -7.52 5.17
N GLY A 31 12.00 -8.70 5.76
CA GLY A 31 11.93 -8.84 7.22
C GLY A 31 10.55 -8.55 7.81
N ILE A 32 9.51 -8.54 6.98
CA ILE A 32 8.15 -8.25 7.41
C ILE A 32 7.42 -9.54 7.71
N THR A 33 6.92 -9.68 8.94
CA THR A 33 6.18 -10.87 9.39
C THR A 33 4.79 -10.46 9.83
N ALA A 34 3.89 -11.44 9.96
CA ALA A 34 2.56 -11.17 10.50
C ALA A 34 2.67 -10.56 11.91
N ALA A 35 3.62 -11.03 12.72
CA ALA A 35 3.83 -10.50 14.06
C ALA A 35 4.29 -9.05 14.02
N SER A 36 5.19 -8.68 13.09
CA SER A 36 5.67 -7.32 12.99
C SER A 36 4.57 -6.37 12.50
N VAL A 37 3.73 -6.81 11.59
CA VAL A 37 2.59 -6.01 11.14
C VAL A 37 1.57 -5.85 12.25
N ALA A 38 1.26 -6.93 12.99
CA ALA A 38 0.33 -6.84 14.11
C ALA A 38 0.82 -5.87 15.17
N ALA A 39 2.12 -5.90 15.48
CA ALA A 39 2.72 -4.96 16.43
C ALA A 39 2.64 -3.53 15.89
N GLY A 40 2.91 -3.34 14.60
CA GLY A 40 2.83 -2.03 13.96
C GLY A 40 1.42 -1.46 13.99
N LEU A 41 0.40 -2.29 13.80
CA LEU A 41 -1.00 -1.83 13.84
C LEU A 41 -1.39 -1.32 15.23
N ARG A 42 -0.65 -1.66 16.27
CA ARG A 42 -0.85 -1.13 17.62
C ARG A 42 -0.03 0.13 17.89
N SER A 43 0.78 0.58 16.94
CA SER A 43 1.67 1.73 17.15
C SER A 43 1.70 2.68 15.94
N HIS A 44 2.54 2.39 14.94
CA HIS A 44 2.82 3.36 13.85
C HIS A 44 2.15 3.03 12.52
N LEU A 45 1.51 1.87 12.41
CA LEU A 45 0.82 1.49 11.17
C LEU A 45 -0.68 1.63 11.33
N LYS A 46 -1.35 2.00 10.25
CA LYS A 46 -2.80 1.95 10.17
C LYS A 46 -3.18 1.36 8.81
N GLY A 47 -4.15 0.46 8.84
CA GLY A 47 -4.60 -0.20 7.63
C GLY A 47 -6.10 -0.11 7.46
N TRP A 48 -6.51 -0.25 6.21
CA TRP A 48 -7.91 -0.25 5.79
C TRP A 48 -8.14 -1.49 4.94
N VAL A 49 -9.32 -2.07 5.06
CA VAL A 49 -9.71 -3.23 4.27
C VAL A 49 -10.98 -2.91 3.49
N CYS A 50 -11.10 -3.51 2.32
CA CYS A 50 -12.33 -3.51 1.55
C CYS A 50 -12.89 -4.93 1.56
N ASN A 51 -14.15 -5.07 1.97
CA ASN A 51 -14.82 -6.35 2.04
C ASN A 51 -15.82 -6.50 0.91
N ASP A 52 -15.91 -7.71 0.37
CA ASP A 52 -17.02 -8.13 -0.47
C ASP A 52 -17.73 -9.24 0.29
N SER A 53 -18.90 -8.91 0.86
CA SER A 53 -19.57 -9.77 1.83
C SER A 53 -18.64 -10.03 3.03
N GLU A 54 -18.21 -11.26 3.26
CA GLU A 54 -17.36 -11.60 4.40
C GLU A 54 -15.88 -11.74 4.03
N ALA A 55 -15.53 -11.55 2.76
CA ALA A 55 -14.17 -11.73 2.28
C ALA A 55 -13.48 -10.40 2.07
N ILE A 56 -12.22 -10.31 2.46
CA ILE A 56 -11.38 -9.14 2.17
C ILE A 56 -10.88 -9.26 0.74
N VAL A 57 -11.15 -8.24 -0.08
CA VAL A 57 -10.76 -8.23 -1.49
C VAL A 57 -9.72 -7.16 -1.79
N GLY A 58 -9.43 -6.27 -0.85
CA GLY A 58 -8.40 -5.26 -0.98
C GLY A 58 -8.01 -4.71 0.36
N PHE A 59 -6.80 -4.15 0.45
CA PHE A 59 -6.34 -3.51 1.68
C PHE A 59 -5.22 -2.53 1.38
N ALA A 60 -4.97 -1.63 2.34
CA ALA A 60 -3.85 -0.70 2.28
C ALA A 60 -3.33 -0.42 3.68
N ILE A 61 -2.04 -0.15 3.79
CA ILE A 61 -1.40 0.17 5.07
C ILE A 61 -0.50 1.39 4.87
N GLY A 62 -0.55 2.32 5.83
CA GLY A 62 0.35 3.46 5.90
C GLY A 62 1.14 3.44 7.20
N ASP A 63 2.33 4.07 7.15
CA ASP A 63 3.24 4.19 8.29
C ASP A 63 3.40 5.66 8.64
N VAL A 64 2.89 6.06 9.81
CA VAL A 64 2.92 7.46 10.23
C VAL A 64 4.30 7.88 10.71
N SER A 65 5.18 6.92 11.06
CA SER A 65 6.50 7.26 11.54
C SER A 65 7.41 7.85 10.46
N ASN A 66 7.15 7.52 9.19
CA ASN A 66 7.99 7.99 8.07
C ASN A 66 7.20 8.51 6.87
N GLY A 67 5.88 8.47 6.91
CA GLY A 67 5.05 8.95 5.80
C GLY A 67 4.94 8.00 4.62
N GLU A 68 5.23 6.73 4.82
CA GLU A 68 5.19 5.75 3.75
C GLU A 68 3.80 5.14 3.55
N VAL A 69 3.38 5.02 2.30
CA VAL A 69 2.29 4.11 1.93
C VAL A 69 2.94 2.75 1.66
N GLN A 70 2.76 1.81 2.59
CA GLN A 70 3.48 0.54 2.53
C GLN A 70 2.92 -0.41 1.50
N VAL A 71 1.62 -0.43 1.33
CA VAL A 71 0.96 -1.34 0.40
C VAL A 71 -0.43 -0.84 0.05
N VAL A 72 -0.81 -1.04 -1.20
CA VAL A 72 -2.19 -0.98 -1.67
C VAL A 72 -2.36 -2.20 -2.56
N ALA A 73 -3.26 -3.10 -2.22
CA ALA A 73 -3.43 -4.35 -2.95
C ALA A 73 -4.91 -4.65 -3.12
N VAL A 74 -5.29 -5.10 -4.31
CA VAL A 74 -6.66 -5.47 -4.67
C VAL A 74 -6.61 -6.77 -5.46
N LEU A 75 -7.53 -7.68 -5.17
CA LEU A 75 -7.64 -8.93 -5.93
C LEU A 75 -7.95 -8.62 -7.40
N PRO A 76 -7.39 -9.42 -8.34
CA PRO A 76 -7.56 -9.14 -9.78
C PRO A 76 -9.02 -8.99 -10.22
N ASP A 77 -9.93 -9.81 -9.70
CA ASP A 77 -11.32 -9.77 -10.10
C ASP A 77 -12.05 -8.51 -9.63
N PHE A 78 -11.42 -7.74 -8.73
CA PHE A 78 -11.99 -6.52 -8.18
C PHE A 78 -11.26 -5.26 -8.63
N GLU A 79 -10.32 -5.39 -9.57
CA GLU A 79 -9.63 -4.24 -10.14
C GLU A 79 -10.58 -3.41 -11.00
N ALA A 80 -10.22 -2.16 -11.23
CA ALA A 80 -10.98 -1.21 -12.05
C ALA A 80 -12.36 -0.87 -11.48
N MET A 81 -12.60 -1.17 -10.20
CA MET A 81 -13.85 -0.81 -9.51
C MET A 81 -13.70 0.38 -8.57
N GLY A 82 -12.53 1.02 -8.58
CA GLY A 82 -12.26 2.18 -7.72
C GLY A 82 -11.79 1.82 -6.31
N ILE A 83 -11.62 0.54 -6.00
CA ILE A 83 -11.25 0.09 -4.66
C ILE A 83 -9.83 0.57 -4.30
N GLY A 84 -8.88 0.39 -5.21
CA GLY A 84 -7.50 0.80 -4.97
C GLY A 84 -7.39 2.31 -4.75
N ARG A 85 -8.12 3.08 -5.54
CA ARG A 85 -8.16 4.54 -5.41
C ARG A 85 -8.75 4.95 -4.07
N GLU A 86 -9.84 4.33 -3.65
CA GLU A 86 -10.47 4.64 -2.37
C GLU A 86 -9.56 4.31 -1.20
N LEU A 87 -8.91 3.14 -1.24
CA LEU A 87 -7.96 2.72 -0.20
C LEU A 87 -6.80 3.68 -0.11
N LEU A 88 -6.20 4.02 -1.25
CA LEU A 88 -5.07 4.94 -1.30
C LEU A 88 -5.47 6.32 -0.77
N THR A 89 -6.64 6.82 -1.15
CA THR A 89 -7.15 8.11 -0.68
C THR A 89 -7.25 8.14 0.85
N ARG A 90 -7.68 7.05 1.47
CA ARG A 90 -7.78 6.98 2.93
C ARG A 90 -6.41 7.02 3.61
N VAL A 91 -5.43 6.29 3.06
CA VAL A 91 -4.06 6.33 3.59
C VAL A 91 -3.49 7.74 3.46
N GLN A 92 -3.64 8.36 2.29
CA GLN A 92 -3.15 9.71 2.03
C GLN A 92 -3.74 10.73 3.01
N ALA A 93 -5.06 10.69 3.16
CA ALA A 93 -5.75 11.63 4.06
C ALA A 93 -5.26 11.47 5.50
N TRP A 94 -5.06 10.23 5.95
CA TRP A 94 -4.57 9.98 7.29
C TRP A 94 -3.15 10.52 7.48
N LEU A 95 -2.24 10.18 6.57
CA LEU A 95 -0.85 10.64 6.69
C LEU A 95 -0.75 12.16 6.65
N PHE A 96 -1.49 12.81 5.77
CA PHE A 96 -1.51 14.27 5.72
C PHE A 96 -2.13 14.87 7.01
N SER A 97 -3.18 14.26 7.53
CA SER A 97 -3.81 14.74 8.77
C SER A 97 -2.89 14.61 9.98
N MET A 98 -1.93 13.68 9.92
CA MET A 98 -0.95 13.47 10.99
C MET A 98 0.28 14.38 10.87
N GLY A 99 0.27 15.29 9.91
CA GLY A 99 1.30 16.31 9.78
C GLY A 99 2.35 16.09 8.70
N HIS A 100 2.28 14.99 7.97
CA HIS A 100 3.21 14.80 6.85
C HIS A 100 2.83 15.72 5.70
N ARG A 101 3.80 16.49 5.22
CA ARG A 101 3.59 17.36 4.05
C ARG A 101 3.91 16.65 2.75
N SER A 102 4.70 15.61 2.84
CA SER A 102 5.12 14.79 1.72
C SER A 102 5.03 13.33 2.15
N ILE A 103 4.44 12.51 1.32
CA ILE A 103 4.35 11.06 1.56
C ILE A 103 4.98 10.34 0.38
N TRP A 104 5.36 9.08 0.58
CA TRP A 104 6.12 8.36 -0.42
C TRP A 104 5.73 6.89 -0.47
N LEU A 105 6.07 6.25 -1.57
CA LEU A 105 5.89 4.82 -1.72
C LEU A 105 6.92 4.27 -2.70
N LEU A 106 7.07 2.96 -2.68
CA LEU A 106 7.91 2.23 -3.61
C LEU A 106 7.01 1.59 -4.67
N ALA A 107 7.38 1.72 -5.93
CA ALA A 107 6.58 1.20 -7.03
C ALA A 107 7.48 0.65 -8.13
N ASN A 108 6.96 -0.33 -8.86
CA ASN A 108 7.66 -0.89 -10.01
C ASN A 108 7.80 0.19 -11.09
N PRO A 109 9.03 0.45 -11.59
CA PRO A 109 9.24 1.51 -12.59
C PRO A 109 8.87 1.09 -14.02
N ASP A 110 8.42 -0.14 -14.24
CA ASP A 110 8.05 -0.62 -15.55
C ASP A 110 6.75 0.07 -16.02
N PRO A 111 6.82 0.88 -17.11
CA PRO A 111 5.65 1.62 -17.56
C PRO A 111 4.51 0.75 -18.12
N THR A 112 4.75 -0.55 -18.31
CA THR A 112 3.69 -1.46 -18.76
C THR A 112 2.83 -1.97 -17.61
N THR A 113 3.22 -1.75 -16.36
CA THR A 113 2.43 -2.20 -15.20
C THR A 113 1.25 -1.27 -14.95
N ARG A 114 0.19 -1.82 -14.34
CA ARG A 114 -0.97 -1.03 -13.95
C ARG A 114 -0.61 0.02 -12.90
N ALA A 115 0.26 -0.36 -11.96
CA ALA A 115 0.67 0.53 -10.87
C ALA A 115 1.35 1.78 -11.39
N TYR A 116 2.17 1.67 -12.45
CA TYR A 116 2.87 2.80 -13.02
C TYR A 116 1.90 3.93 -13.41
N GLY A 117 0.86 3.60 -14.19
CA GLY A 117 -0.12 4.59 -14.60
C GLY A 117 -1.08 4.97 -13.49
N PHE A 118 -1.41 4.01 -12.61
CA PHE A 118 -2.34 4.24 -11.50
C PHE A 118 -1.87 5.38 -10.60
N TYR A 119 -0.66 5.29 -10.10
CA TYR A 119 -0.14 6.32 -9.18
C TYR A 119 0.03 7.66 -9.89
N ARG A 120 0.55 7.65 -11.11
CA ARG A 120 0.79 8.90 -11.85
C ARG A 120 -0.51 9.63 -12.18
N ARG A 121 -1.58 8.90 -12.49
CA ARG A 121 -2.89 9.54 -12.73
C ARG A 121 -3.47 10.18 -11.46
N LEU A 122 -3.05 9.72 -10.30
CA LEU A 122 -3.51 10.27 -9.02
C LEU A 122 -2.57 11.33 -8.46
N GLY A 123 -1.61 11.80 -9.26
CA GLY A 123 -0.75 12.93 -8.92
C GLY A 123 0.60 12.56 -8.32
N TRP A 124 0.91 11.29 -8.17
CA TRP A 124 2.21 10.87 -7.66
C TRP A 124 3.30 11.11 -8.70
N LYS A 125 4.48 11.51 -8.23
CA LYS A 125 5.60 11.88 -9.10
C LYS A 125 6.86 11.12 -8.69
N ALA A 126 7.66 10.77 -9.69
CA ALA A 126 8.95 10.13 -9.44
C ALA A 126 9.92 11.13 -8.83
N THR A 127 10.66 10.68 -7.82
CA THR A 127 11.68 11.52 -7.16
C THR A 127 13.03 11.46 -7.85
N GLY A 128 13.22 10.47 -8.72
CA GLY A 128 14.54 10.17 -9.28
C GLY A 128 15.34 9.20 -8.42
N SER A 129 14.89 8.90 -7.23
CA SER A 129 15.54 7.92 -6.35
C SER A 129 14.99 6.53 -6.58
N VAL A 130 15.82 5.53 -6.30
CA VAL A 130 15.42 4.12 -6.37
C VAL A 130 15.80 3.44 -5.06
N LYS A 131 15.07 2.37 -4.74
CA LYS A 131 15.39 1.51 -3.61
C LYS A 131 15.25 0.06 -4.09
N GLY A 132 16.37 -0.64 -4.20
CA GLY A 132 16.37 -1.93 -4.87
C GLY A 132 15.97 -1.77 -6.32
N GLU A 133 14.95 -2.50 -6.74
CA GLU A 133 14.45 -2.42 -8.11
C GLU A 133 13.24 -1.48 -8.25
N ASP A 134 12.84 -0.83 -7.16
CA ASP A 134 11.67 0.05 -7.16
C ASP A 134 12.06 1.50 -7.26
N GLU A 135 11.22 2.30 -7.93
CA GLU A 135 11.35 3.76 -7.89
C GLU A 135 10.61 4.31 -6.67
N VAL A 136 11.09 5.44 -6.18
CA VAL A 136 10.43 6.15 -5.08
C VAL A 136 9.52 7.22 -5.68
N LEU A 137 8.23 7.10 -5.42
CA LEU A 137 7.24 8.10 -5.81
C LEU A 137 6.85 8.93 -4.60
N THR A 138 6.50 10.18 -4.83
CA THR A 138 6.09 11.09 -3.77
C THR A 138 4.80 11.82 -4.15
N LEU A 139 4.02 12.17 -3.13
CA LEU A 139 2.85 13.01 -3.28
C LEU A 139 2.92 14.09 -2.22
N GLN A 140 2.75 15.33 -2.64
CA GLN A 140 2.75 16.47 -1.73
C GLN A 140 1.34 16.74 -1.25
N SER A 141 1.23 17.27 -0.03
CA SER A 141 -0.06 17.77 0.45
C SER A 141 -0.55 18.86 -0.51
N GLY A 142 -1.79 18.73 -0.97
CA GLY A 142 -2.38 19.73 -1.86
C GLY A 142 -2.83 20.99 -1.14
N THR A 143 -2.65 21.05 0.15
CA THR A 143 -3.09 22.17 0.98
C THR A 143 -1.92 23.11 1.23
N GLU A 144 -2.11 24.34 0.94
CA GLU A 144 -1.13 25.41 1.23
C GLU A 144 -1.34 26.00 2.59
#